data_a6bb889636a6ec05f5ad0adbafb54f41
#
_entry.id   a6bb889636a6ec05f5ad0adbafb54f41
#
_cell.length_a   1.000
_cell.length_b   1.000
_cell.length_c   1.000
_cell.angle_alpha   90.00
_cell.angle_beta   90.00
_cell.angle_gamma   90.00
#
_symmetry.space_group_name_H-M   'P 1'
#
loop_
_entity.id
_entity.type
_entity.pdbx_description
1 polymer ?
#
loop_
_entity_poly.entity_id
_entity_poly.type
_entity_poly.pdbx_seq_one_letter_code
_entity_poly.pdbx_strand_id
1 'polypeptide(L)'
;MDLSGECLDVSFEIDEEEESDSVAIPLFRNVLYQKTAYYSELIEKELPGVPVLAFHSYKGGVGRTLSLLAFVKAWSELNNLGNGQKLLIIDADIEAPGITWLTMKQEEAAFSFLDLLEITQEKDSTDEIIELIADKVLELNVKIETERGRAEHIVLPTYRYVEQLLDMYASPESLAISYNKKYILAEVLSKLGEKINAGLVLVDLRAGLSEFSAPLLFDPRVKKYLVTSTSYQSVKGTGILLQQLSKGLPLNENSKIPEVLLTMVQNGMNTAEIISELIAAYYPNAIEGDDSIMDDIVTELPFS
;
A
#
# COMPACT_ATOMS: atom_id res chain seq x y z
N MET A 1 -34.11 -13.88 8.47
CA MET A 1 -34.92 -14.97 9.07
C MET A 1 -34.69 -14.90 10.57
N ASP A 2 -35.76 -14.68 11.32
CA ASP A 2 -35.66 -14.85 12.76
C ASP A 2 -35.76 -16.33 13.14
N LEU A 3 -35.62 -16.65 14.41
CA LEU A 3 -35.66 -18.03 14.91
C LEU A 3 -37.08 -18.66 14.82
N SER A 4 -38.14 -17.93 14.45
CA SER A 4 -39.50 -18.39 14.26
C SER A 4 -39.79 -18.80 12.82
N GLY A 5 -38.92 -18.46 11.87
CA GLY A 5 -39.10 -18.74 10.45
C GLY A 5 -40.07 -17.81 9.73
N GLU A 6 -40.54 -16.75 10.38
CA GLU A 6 -41.34 -15.71 9.74
C GLU A 6 -40.42 -14.77 8.89
N CYS A 7 -40.86 -14.45 7.67
CA CYS A 7 -40.19 -13.43 6.85
C CYS A 7 -40.53 -12.05 7.43
N LEU A 8 -39.49 -11.31 7.80
CA LEU A 8 -39.63 -9.88 8.06
C LEU A 8 -39.93 -9.16 6.74
N ASP A 9 -41.09 -8.57 6.64
CA ASP A 9 -41.46 -7.71 5.52
C ASP A 9 -40.85 -6.32 5.77
N VAL A 10 -39.75 -6.01 5.09
CA VAL A 10 -39.09 -4.71 5.23
C VAL A 10 -39.54 -3.84 4.07
N SER A 11 -40.42 -2.88 4.34
CA SER A 11 -40.79 -1.83 3.38
C SER A 11 -39.90 -0.61 3.61
N PHE A 12 -39.34 -0.08 2.53
CA PHE A 12 -38.67 1.22 2.54
C PHE A 12 -39.66 2.25 2.04
N GLU A 13 -40.01 3.23 2.87
CA GLU A 13 -40.65 4.44 2.42
C GLU A 13 -39.60 5.36 1.83
N ILE A 14 -39.70 5.63 0.53
CA ILE A 14 -38.90 6.66 -0.13
C ILE A 14 -39.67 7.96 0.05
N ASP A 15 -39.17 8.85 0.90
CA ASP A 15 -39.65 10.21 1.00
C ASP A 15 -39.33 10.96 -0.29
N GLU A 16 -40.31 11.21 -1.14
CA GLU A 16 -40.13 11.89 -2.43
C GLU A 16 -40.04 13.43 -2.29
N GLU A 17 -40.07 13.98 -1.10
CA GLU A 17 -39.98 15.42 -0.87
C GLU A 17 -38.80 15.76 0.05
N GLU A 18 -37.65 15.93 -0.55
CA GLU A 18 -36.69 17.01 -0.30
C GLU A 18 -35.51 16.82 -1.26
N GLU A 19 -35.50 17.54 -2.36
CA GLU A 19 -34.23 17.97 -2.99
C GLU A 19 -33.49 18.87 -1.96
N SER A 20 -33.10 18.31 -0.83
CA SER A 20 -32.06 18.88 -0.04
C SER A 20 -30.76 18.55 -0.77
N ASP A 21 -29.90 19.54 -0.94
CA ASP A 21 -28.46 19.38 -1.17
C ASP A 21 -27.83 18.59 -0.01
N SER A 22 -28.38 17.42 0.30
CA SER A 22 -27.77 16.48 1.23
C SER A 22 -26.53 15.94 0.54
N VAL A 23 -25.41 16.61 0.79
CA VAL A 23 -24.10 16.04 0.56
C VAL A 23 -24.14 14.69 1.26
N ALA A 24 -24.28 13.61 0.46
CA ALA A 24 -24.20 12.26 0.97
C ALA A 24 -22.86 12.15 1.70
N ILE A 25 -22.91 12.13 3.03
CA ILE A 25 -21.72 11.93 3.84
C ILE A 25 -21.33 10.49 3.56
N PRO A 26 -20.21 10.21 2.86
CA PRO A 26 -19.82 8.84 2.60
C PRO A 26 -19.66 8.12 3.93
N LEU A 27 -20.11 6.87 4.00
CA LEU A 27 -20.03 5.99 5.19
C LEU A 27 -18.60 5.87 5.74
N PHE A 28 -17.61 6.10 4.88
CA PHE A 28 -16.21 6.21 5.23
C PHE A 28 -15.82 7.69 5.14
N ARG A 29 -15.33 8.25 6.24
CA ARG A 29 -14.77 9.60 6.22
C ARG A 29 -13.68 9.67 5.17
N ASN A 30 -13.96 10.39 4.12
CA ASN A 30 -13.05 10.53 3.00
C ASN A 30 -11.98 11.59 3.32
N VAL A 31 -11.17 11.32 4.35
CA VAL A 31 -10.11 12.22 4.78
C VAL A 31 -9.09 12.49 3.66
N LEU A 32 -9.08 11.63 2.64
CA LEU A 32 -8.17 11.70 1.51
C LEU A 32 -8.74 12.39 0.27
N TYR A 33 -10.05 12.65 0.23
CA TYR A 33 -10.73 13.31 -0.90
C TYR A 33 -10.77 14.83 -0.81
N GLN A 34 -9.88 15.45 -0.08
CA GLN A 34 -9.71 16.87 -0.27
C GLN A 34 -9.16 17.11 -1.67
N LYS A 35 -9.89 17.94 -2.43
CA LYS A 35 -9.69 18.23 -3.85
C LYS A 35 -8.21 18.30 -4.22
N THR A 36 -7.76 17.39 -5.04
CA THR A 36 -6.40 17.19 -5.52
C THR A 36 -5.77 18.40 -6.20
N ALA A 37 -6.57 19.37 -6.65
CA ALA A 37 -6.10 20.59 -7.34
C ALA A 37 -5.12 21.45 -6.51
N TYR A 38 -5.18 21.37 -5.18
CA TYR A 38 -4.29 22.16 -4.30
C TYR A 38 -2.98 21.45 -3.95
N TYR A 39 -2.83 20.17 -4.26
CA TYR A 39 -1.68 19.37 -3.79
C TYR A 39 -0.54 19.27 -4.80
N SER A 40 -0.82 19.48 -6.10
CA SER A 40 0.17 19.32 -7.15
C SER A 40 1.27 20.42 -7.15
N GLU A 41 0.99 21.58 -6.58
CA GLU A 41 1.93 22.70 -6.55
C GLU A 41 2.91 22.67 -5.37
N LEU A 42 2.59 21.94 -4.30
CA LEU A 42 3.35 21.93 -3.05
C LEU A 42 4.15 20.65 -2.78
N ILE A 43 4.00 19.63 -3.61
CA ILE A 43 4.73 18.38 -3.44
C ILE A 43 5.98 18.43 -4.30
N GLU A 44 7.14 18.18 -3.67
CA GLU A 44 8.37 17.94 -4.41
C GLU A 44 8.18 16.80 -5.41
N LYS A 45 8.85 16.88 -6.56
CA LYS A 45 8.69 15.93 -7.67
C LYS A 45 9.09 14.51 -7.29
N GLU A 46 10.02 14.37 -6.36
CA GLU A 46 10.58 13.10 -5.91
C GLU A 46 10.63 13.01 -4.39
N LEU A 47 10.72 11.82 -3.88
CA LEU A 47 10.96 11.59 -2.47
C LEU A 47 12.40 12.01 -2.11
N PRO A 48 12.62 12.52 -0.89
CA PRO A 48 13.90 13.13 -0.51
C PRO A 48 15.06 12.13 -0.31
N GLY A 49 14.77 10.84 -0.17
CA GLY A 49 15.76 9.79 0.03
C GLY A 49 15.61 8.66 -0.99
N VAL A 50 15.56 7.41 -0.53
CA VAL A 50 15.42 6.24 -1.41
C VAL A 50 13.99 6.05 -1.89
N PRO A 51 13.77 5.37 -3.05
CA PRO A 51 12.43 5.07 -3.53
C PRO A 51 11.61 4.23 -2.55
N VAL A 52 10.30 4.47 -2.52
CA VAL A 52 9.32 3.70 -1.73
C VAL A 52 8.37 2.98 -2.69
N LEU A 53 8.24 1.67 -2.51
CA LEU A 53 7.33 0.81 -3.24
C LEU A 53 6.28 0.25 -2.28
N ALA A 54 5.00 0.44 -2.57
CA ALA A 54 3.88 -0.05 -1.77
C ALA A 54 3.16 -1.19 -2.50
N PHE A 55 3.03 -2.33 -1.83
CA PHE A 55 2.24 -3.46 -2.30
C PHE A 55 0.88 -3.43 -1.63
N HIS A 56 -0.17 -3.44 -2.42
CA HIS A 56 -1.54 -3.37 -1.94
C HIS A 56 -2.44 -4.34 -2.70
N SER A 57 -3.59 -4.67 -2.11
CA SER A 57 -4.63 -5.48 -2.76
C SER A 57 -6.01 -5.06 -2.25
N TYR A 58 -7.02 -5.13 -3.10
CA TYR A 58 -8.39 -4.92 -2.64
C TYR A 58 -8.89 -6.08 -1.78
N LYS A 59 -8.51 -7.32 -2.12
CA LYS A 59 -8.94 -8.54 -1.43
C LYS A 59 -7.75 -9.23 -0.76
N GLY A 60 -7.98 -9.79 0.43
CA GLY A 60 -7.00 -10.65 1.09
C GLY A 60 -6.82 -11.99 0.36
N GLY A 61 -5.66 -12.63 0.55
CA GLY A 61 -5.37 -13.96 0.00
C GLY A 61 -5.07 -14.01 -1.50
N VAL A 62 -4.82 -12.87 -2.14
CA VAL A 62 -4.45 -12.79 -3.57
C VAL A 62 -2.94 -12.89 -3.84
N GLY A 63 -2.14 -13.18 -2.81
CA GLY A 63 -0.68 -13.31 -2.97
C GLY A 63 0.11 -12.00 -2.83
N ARG A 64 -0.46 -10.93 -2.26
CA ARG A 64 0.22 -9.64 -2.08
C ARG A 64 1.56 -9.77 -1.35
N THR A 65 1.55 -10.29 -0.12
CA THR A 65 2.75 -10.52 0.69
C THR A 65 3.74 -11.45 -0.01
N LEU A 66 3.24 -12.49 -0.70
CA LEU A 66 4.08 -13.41 -1.48
C LEU A 66 4.75 -12.69 -2.66
N SER A 67 4.05 -11.81 -3.36
CA SER A 67 4.62 -10.99 -4.44
C SER A 67 5.73 -10.06 -3.93
N LEU A 68 5.53 -9.43 -2.78
CA LEU A 68 6.56 -8.63 -2.12
C LEU A 68 7.77 -9.50 -1.75
N LEU A 69 7.58 -10.66 -1.15
CA LEU A 69 8.68 -11.57 -0.78
C LEU A 69 9.42 -12.13 -2.01
N ALA A 70 8.70 -12.38 -3.11
CA ALA A 70 9.32 -12.76 -4.38
C ALA A 70 10.21 -11.63 -4.93
N PHE A 71 9.76 -10.38 -4.82
CA PHE A 71 10.57 -9.21 -5.16
C PHE A 71 11.83 -9.14 -4.27
N VAL A 72 11.70 -9.32 -2.95
CA VAL A 72 12.86 -9.36 -2.02
C VAL A 72 13.85 -10.43 -2.42
N LYS A 73 13.38 -11.63 -2.77
CA LYS A 73 14.25 -12.72 -3.23
C LYS A 73 14.97 -12.35 -4.51
N ALA A 74 14.26 -11.87 -5.53
CA ALA A 74 14.85 -11.45 -6.80
C ALA A 74 15.89 -10.33 -6.61
N TRP A 75 15.55 -9.32 -5.79
CA TRP A 75 16.49 -8.26 -5.43
C TRP A 75 17.77 -8.83 -4.78
N SER A 76 17.63 -9.72 -3.82
CA SER A 76 18.74 -10.35 -3.11
C SER A 76 19.64 -11.14 -4.06
N GLU A 77 19.08 -11.86 -5.01
CA GLU A 77 19.83 -12.64 -6.00
C GLU A 77 20.58 -11.76 -7.00
N LEU A 78 19.98 -10.67 -7.44
CA LEU A 78 20.58 -9.73 -8.41
C LEU A 78 21.68 -8.89 -7.76
N ASN A 79 21.49 -8.41 -6.53
CA ASN A 79 22.41 -7.50 -5.85
C ASN A 79 23.60 -8.19 -5.17
N ASN A 80 23.54 -9.51 -4.93
CA ASN A 80 24.69 -10.27 -4.44
C ASN A 80 25.90 -10.30 -5.40
N LEU A 81 25.74 -9.79 -6.62
CA LEU A 81 26.82 -9.60 -7.60
C LEU A 81 27.59 -8.27 -7.43
N GLY A 82 27.18 -7.42 -6.51
CA GLY A 82 27.73 -6.08 -6.27
C GLY A 82 27.70 -5.68 -4.80
N ASN A 83 27.63 -4.40 -4.51
CA ASN A 83 27.70 -3.80 -3.16
C ASN A 83 26.46 -4.05 -2.29
N GLY A 84 25.86 -5.23 -2.33
CA GLY A 84 24.83 -5.77 -1.45
C GLY A 84 23.91 -4.74 -0.78
N GLN A 85 23.18 -3.93 -1.57
CA GLN A 85 22.27 -2.94 -0.98
C GLN A 85 21.16 -3.64 -0.23
N LYS A 86 20.96 -3.26 1.05
CA LYS A 86 19.89 -3.75 1.89
C LYS A 86 18.54 -3.19 1.41
N LEU A 87 17.48 -3.91 1.71
CA LEU A 87 16.11 -3.42 1.63
C LEU A 87 15.65 -3.04 3.04
N LEU A 88 14.81 -2.02 3.15
CA LEU A 88 13.94 -1.81 4.29
C LEU A 88 12.55 -2.37 3.93
N ILE A 89 12.14 -3.43 4.61
CA ILE A 89 10.87 -4.13 4.38
C ILE A 89 9.95 -3.80 5.56
N ILE A 90 8.76 -3.31 5.29
CA ILE A 90 7.81 -2.86 6.31
C ILE A 90 6.53 -3.67 6.19
N ASP A 91 6.14 -4.32 7.29
CA ASP A 91 4.83 -4.94 7.43
C ASP A 91 3.84 -3.90 7.97
N ALA A 92 3.05 -3.32 7.09
CA ALA A 92 2.02 -2.34 7.43
C ALA A 92 0.60 -2.93 7.44
N ASP A 93 0.48 -4.27 7.41
CA ASP A 93 -0.80 -4.96 7.57
C ASP A 93 -1.14 -5.12 9.06
N ILE A 94 -1.77 -4.11 9.63
CA ILE A 94 -2.05 -4.03 11.07
C ILE A 94 -2.98 -5.16 11.54
N GLU A 95 -3.88 -5.64 10.70
CA GLU A 95 -4.86 -6.67 11.10
C GLU A 95 -4.37 -8.10 10.88
N ALA A 96 -3.57 -8.33 9.82
CA ALA A 96 -3.11 -9.67 9.46
C ALA A 96 -1.63 -9.66 9.04
N PRO A 97 -0.70 -9.26 9.93
CA PRO A 97 0.69 -9.00 9.61
C PRO A 97 1.46 -10.27 9.24
N GLY A 98 1.54 -10.58 7.95
CA GLY A 98 2.14 -11.82 7.46
C GLY A 98 3.66 -11.87 7.62
N ILE A 99 4.36 -10.78 7.33
CA ILE A 99 5.82 -10.69 7.41
C ILE A 99 6.27 -10.70 8.88
N THR A 100 5.55 -10.00 9.73
CA THR A 100 5.81 -9.96 11.18
C THR A 100 5.83 -11.36 11.78
N TRP A 101 4.81 -12.20 11.49
CA TRP A 101 4.76 -13.57 11.97
C TRP A 101 5.87 -14.47 11.42
N LEU A 102 6.35 -14.21 10.21
CA LEU A 102 7.46 -14.95 9.62
C LEU A 102 8.81 -14.59 10.25
N THR A 103 8.98 -13.37 10.72
CA THR A 103 10.28 -12.84 11.17
C THR A 103 10.42 -12.78 12.69
N MET A 104 9.35 -12.56 13.42
CA MET A 104 9.37 -12.53 14.91
C MET A 104 9.35 -13.94 15.50
N LYS A 105 10.52 -14.40 15.92
CA LYS A 105 10.69 -15.68 16.61
C LYS A 105 10.54 -15.53 18.13
N GLN A 106 9.36 -15.20 18.65
CA GLN A 106 9.05 -15.09 20.08
C GLN A 106 9.82 -13.99 20.87
N GLU A 107 10.58 -13.15 20.22
CA GLU A 107 11.29 -12.03 20.84
C GLU A 107 10.55 -10.72 20.54
N GLU A 108 10.58 -9.80 21.50
CA GLU A 108 10.07 -8.46 21.27
C GLU A 108 10.99 -7.72 20.29
N ALA A 109 10.41 -7.01 19.31
CA ALA A 109 11.18 -6.18 18.41
C ALA A 109 11.61 -4.88 19.12
N ALA A 110 12.76 -4.33 18.73
CA ALA A 110 13.26 -3.07 19.28
C ALA A 110 12.37 -1.87 18.86
N PHE A 111 11.69 -1.98 17.73
CA PHE A 111 10.86 -0.94 17.14
C PHE A 111 9.84 -1.56 16.16
N SER A 112 8.72 -0.87 15.90
CA SER A 112 7.65 -1.36 15.04
C SER A 112 7.07 -0.27 14.14
N PHE A 113 6.25 -0.71 13.16
CA PHE A 113 5.52 0.23 12.31
C PHE A 113 4.47 1.03 13.09
N LEU A 114 3.85 0.45 14.12
CA LEU A 114 2.95 1.18 15.02
C LEU A 114 3.68 2.30 15.78
N ASP A 115 4.87 2.02 16.32
CA ASP A 115 5.68 3.06 16.96
C ASP A 115 6.03 4.19 15.96
N LEU A 116 6.33 3.84 14.70
CA LEU A 116 6.60 4.83 13.66
C LEU A 116 5.39 5.72 13.40
N LEU A 117 4.19 5.13 13.31
CA LEU A 117 2.96 5.88 13.11
C LEU A 117 2.70 6.86 14.27
N GLU A 118 2.86 6.38 15.51
CA GLU A 118 2.67 7.21 16.72
C GLU A 118 3.65 8.38 16.75
N ILE A 119 4.93 8.13 16.50
CA ILE A 119 5.95 9.20 16.46
C ILE A 119 5.66 10.19 15.31
N THR A 120 5.20 9.70 14.16
CA THR A 120 4.86 10.55 13.02
C THR A 120 3.65 11.46 13.31
N GLN A 121 2.75 11.06 14.21
CA GLN A 121 1.65 11.91 14.65
C GLN A 121 2.12 13.02 15.60
N GLU A 122 3.07 12.71 16.47
CA GLU A 122 3.56 13.62 17.50
C GLU A 122 4.58 14.64 16.99
N LYS A 123 5.29 14.33 15.91
CA LYS A 123 6.38 15.15 15.37
C LYS A 123 6.03 15.76 14.03
N ASP A 124 6.44 17.01 13.83
CA ASP A 124 6.28 17.72 12.55
C ASP A 124 7.52 17.61 11.65
N SER A 125 8.69 17.38 12.24
CA SER A 125 9.96 17.31 11.53
C SER A 125 10.34 15.89 11.16
N THR A 126 10.49 15.63 9.87
CA THR A 126 10.99 14.35 9.38
C THR A 126 12.39 14.02 9.92
N ASP A 127 13.27 14.99 10.00
CA ASP A 127 14.64 14.78 10.46
C ASP A 127 14.70 14.41 11.94
N GLU A 128 13.85 15.03 12.80
CA GLU A 128 13.74 14.62 14.20
C GLU A 128 13.23 13.19 14.35
N ILE A 129 12.26 12.79 13.53
CA ILE A 129 11.75 11.41 13.53
C ILE A 129 12.88 10.43 13.19
N ILE A 130 13.63 10.69 12.12
CA ILE A 130 14.73 9.82 11.67
C ILE A 130 15.82 9.68 12.72
N GLU A 131 16.23 10.77 13.38
CA GLU A 131 17.22 10.73 14.44
C GLU A 131 16.79 9.88 15.64
N LEU A 132 15.49 9.86 15.95
CA LEU A 132 14.95 9.08 17.07
C LEU A 132 14.91 7.57 16.78
N ILE A 133 14.69 7.16 15.52
CA ILE A 133 14.33 5.77 15.21
C ILE A 133 15.42 4.99 14.47
N ALA A 134 16.35 5.64 13.77
CA ALA A 134 17.29 4.98 12.87
C ALA A 134 18.10 3.86 13.54
N ASP A 135 18.62 4.11 14.74
CA ASP A 135 19.44 3.14 15.45
C ASP A 135 18.62 1.90 15.86
N LYS A 136 17.38 2.10 16.33
CA LYS A 136 16.48 1.01 16.69
C LYS A 136 16.08 0.16 15.47
N VAL A 137 15.85 0.82 14.32
CA VAL A 137 15.51 0.12 13.06
C VAL A 137 16.70 -0.69 12.55
N LEU A 138 17.93 -0.22 12.73
CA LEU A 138 19.14 -0.96 12.36
C LEU A 138 19.33 -2.28 13.13
N GLU A 139 18.75 -2.41 14.32
CA GLU A 139 18.76 -3.66 15.11
C GLU A 139 17.88 -4.77 14.49
N LEU A 140 16.94 -4.41 13.62
CA LEU A 140 15.94 -5.32 13.02
C LEU A 140 16.47 -6.05 11.77
N ASN A 141 17.68 -6.53 11.84
CA ASN A 141 18.40 -7.16 10.72
C ASN A 141 17.96 -8.61 10.50
N VAL A 142 17.57 -8.96 9.28
CA VAL A 142 17.17 -10.31 8.88
C VAL A 142 18.10 -10.83 7.79
N LYS A 143 18.49 -12.08 7.91
CA LYS A 143 19.34 -12.77 6.92
C LYS A 143 18.51 -13.70 6.07
N ILE A 144 18.64 -13.56 4.76
CA ILE A 144 17.95 -14.37 3.76
C ILE A 144 18.99 -15.20 3.02
N GLU A 145 18.79 -16.52 2.99
CA GLU A 145 19.61 -17.41 2.17
C GLU A 145 19.17 -17.33 0.71
N THR A 146 20.13 -17.15 -0.18
CA THR A 146 19.94 -17.13 -1.63
C THR A 146 20.83 -18.16 -2.29
N GLU A 147 20.58 -18.51 -3.55
CA GLU A 147 21.44 -19.41 -4.30
C GLU A 147 22.89 -18.89 -4.44
N ARG A 148 23.10 -17.60 -4.31
CA ARG A 148 24.38 -16.90 -4.49
C ARG A 148 25.05 -16.47 -3.17
N GLY A 149 24.47 -16.85 -2.01
CA GLY A 149 24.97 -16.52 -0.70
C GLY A 149 23.91 -15.92 0.22
N ARG A 150 24.36 -15.19 1.24
CA ARG A 150 23.45 -14.53 2.21
C ARG A 150 23.25 -13.07 1.84
N ALA A 151 22.00 -12.64 1.83
CA ALA A 151 21.63 -11.23 1.79
C ALA A 151 21.15 -10.79 3.18
N GLU A 152 21.41 -9.54 3.54
CA GLU A 152 20.94 -8.94 4.78
C GLU A 152 19.96 -7.82 4.45
N HIS A 153 18.81 -7.84 5.08
CA HIS A 153 17.77 -6.81 4.96
C HIS A 153 17.30 -6.40 6.34
N ILE A 154 16.59 -5.29 6.41
CA ILE A 154 15.96 -4.80 7.63
C ILE A 154 14.46 -5.00 7.48
N VAL A 155 13.83 -5.64 8.47
CA VAL A 155 12.39 -5.88 8.50
C VAL A 155 11.78 -5.13 9.69
N LEU A 156 10.99 -4.11 9.40
CA LEU A 156 10.19 -3.40 10.38
C LEU A 156 8.87 -4.14 10.57
N PRO A 157 8.65 -4.82 11.71
CA PRO A 157 7.41 -5.53 11.96
C PRO A 157 6.26 -4.56 12.24
N THR A 158 5.03 -5.03 12.15
CA THR A 158 3.84 -4.24 12.46
C THR A 158 3.83 -3.78 13.91
N TYR A 159 4.12 -4.68 14.84
CA TYR A 159 4.14 -4.43 16.29
C TYR A 159 5.42 -4.99 16.92
N ARG A 160 5.77 -4.50 18.09
CA ARG A 160 6.87 -5.05 18.91
C ARG A 160 6.44 -6.33 19.63
N TYR A 161 5.23 -6.35 20.15
CA TYR A 161 4.57 -7.45 20.86
C TYR A 161 3.07 -7.40 20.55
N VAL A 162 2.38 -8.52 20.65
CA VAL A 162 0.99 -8.67 20.15
C VAL A 162 0.01 -7.72 20.84
N GLU A 163 0.18 -7.49 22.14
CA GLU A 163 -0.69 -6.62 22.94
C GLU A 163 -0.63 -5.16 22.51
N GLN A 164 0.43 -4.72 21.84
CA GLN A 164 0.54 -3.36 21.29
C GLN A 164 -0.63 -3.01 20.35
N LEU A 165 -1.23 -4.02 19.68
CA LEU A 165 -2.40 -3.82 18.83
C LEU A 165 -3.64 -3.35 19.61
N LEU A 166 -3.71 -3.67 20.92
CA LEU A 166 -4.83 -3.29 21.79
C LEU A 166 -4.70 -1.87 22.33
N ASP A 167 -3.47 -1.36 22.40
CA ASP A 167 -3.14 -0.07 23.00
C ASP A 167 -2.71 0.97 21.96
N MET A 168 -3.05 0.76 20.69
CA MET A 168 -2.67 1.64 19.59
C MET A 168 -3.34 3.01 19.68
N TYR A 169 -2.55 4.07 19.75
CA TYR A 169 -3.00 5.47 19.71
C TYR A 169 -3.01 6.08 18.31
N ALA A 170 -2.33 5.46 17.36
CA ALA A 170 -2.28 5.95 15.99
C ALA A 170 -3.68 5.91 15.35
N SER A 171 -4.14 7.03 14.82
CA SER A 171 -5.38 7.10 14.07
C SER A 171 -5.14 7.63 12.64
N PRO A 172 -5.87 7.11 11.65
CA PRO A 172 -5.79 7.61 10.28
C PRO A 172 -6.11 9.09 10.19
N GLU A 173 -7.07 9.55 10.98
CA GLU A 173 -7.48 10.94 11.04
C GLU A 173 -6.33 11.85 11.46
N SER A 174 -5.54 11.45 12.46
CA SER A 174 -4.42 12.28 12.92
C SER A 174 -3.27 12.32 11.90
N LEU A 175 -3.08 11.28 11.10
CA LEU A 175 -2.13 11.30 9.98
C LEU A 175 -2.58 12.20 8.81
N ALA A 176 -3.88 12.47 8.71
CA ALA A 176 -4.50 13.18 7.60
C ALA A 176 -5.03 14.58 7.95
N ILE A 177 -5.10 14.95 9.24
CA ILE A 177 -5.67 16.23 9.72
C ILE A 177 -4.89 17.44 9.20
N SER A 178 -3.58 17.34 9.08
CA SER A 178 -2.75 18.44 8.62
C SER A 178 -2.42 18.31 7.14
N TYR A 179 -2.70 19.37 6.38
CA TYR A 179 -2.29 19.47 4.98
C TYR A 179 -0.81 19.17 4.80
N ASN A 180 0.04 19.69 5.67
CA ASN A 180 1.48 19.50 5.62
C ASN A 180 1.92 18.09 6.06
N LYS A 181 1.04 17.31 6.71
CA LYS A 181 1.35 15.97 7.23
C LYS A 181 0.85 14.83 6.34
N LYS A 182 0.04 15.10 5.31
CA LYS A 182 -0.58 14.06 4.47
C LYS A 182 0.42 13.08 3.87
N TYR A 183 1.56 13.58 3.43
CA TYR A 183 2.60 12.80 2.74
C TYR A 183 3.85 12.58 3.61
N ILE A 184 3.82 12.96 4.87
CA ILE A 184 4.98 12.85 5.78
C ILE A 184 5.44 11.40 5.92
N LEU A 185 4.52 10.42 5.90
CA LEU A 185 4.87 9.01 6.04
C LEU A 185 5.79 8.55 4.91
N ALA A 186 5.49 8.87 3.66
CA ALA A 186 6.34 8.52 2.52
C ALA A 186 7.72 9.17 2.62
N GLU A 187 7.80 10.41 3.07
CA GLU A 187 9.06 11.13 3.28
C GLU A 187 9.89 10.54 4.42
N VAL A 188 9.26 10.23 5.53
CA VAL A 188 9.91 9.55 6.66
C VAL A 188 10.49 8.22 6.22
N LEU A 189 9.71 7.39 5.52
CA LEU A 189 10.17 6.09 5.04
C LEU A 189 11.32 6.21 4.04
N SER A 190 11.25 7.15 3.13
CA SER A 190 12.28 7.42 2.13
C SER A 190 13.61 7.85 2.77
N LYS A 191 13.57 8.83 3.68
CA LYS A 191 14.76 9.30 4.41
C LYS A 191 15.29 8.26 5.39
N LEU A 192 14.41 7.49 6.05
CA LEU A 192 14.84 6.39 6.91
C LEU A 192 15.62 5.36 6.11
N GLY A 193 15.11 4.97 4.94
CA GLY A 193 15.82 4.06 4.03
C GLY A 193 17.22 4.57 3.67
N GLU A 194 17.36 5.86 3.33
CA GLU A 194 18.66 6.49 3.06
C GLU A 194 19.56 6.46 4.30
N LYS A 195 19.04 6.85 5.47
CA LYS A 195 19.82 6.90 6.73
C LYS A 195 20.41 5.56 7.14
N ILE A 196 19.66 4.46 6.92
CA ILE A 196 20.12 3.10 7.23
C ILE A 196 20.86 2.42 6.06
N ASN A 197 21.17 3.17 4.99
CA ASN A 197 21.83 2.70 3.78
C ASN A 197 21.07 1.55 3.08
N ALA A 198 19.74 1.61 3.06
CA ALA A 198 18.93 0.76 2.22
C ALA A 198 18.88 1.34 0.79
N GLY A 199 18.78 0.48 -0.22
CA GLY A 199 18.62 0.91 -1.61
C GLY A 199 17.17 1.21 -1.98
N LEU A 200 16.23 0.65 -1.21
CA LEU A 200 14.80 0.71 -1.50
C LEU A 200 13.99 0.41 -0.24
N VAL A 201 12.79 1.00 -0.12
CA VAL A 201 11.80 0.68 0.91
C VAL A 201 10.64 -0.08 0.26
N LEU A 202 10.28 -1.23 0.82
CA LEU A 202 9.13 -2.03 0.44
C LEU A 202 8.10 -2.02 1.58
N VAL A 203 6.84 -1.74 1.26
CA VAL A 203 5.76 -1.67 2.24
C VAL A 203 4.66 -2.67 1.86
N ASP A 204 4.37 -3.64 2.73
CA ASP A 204 3.23 -4.54 2.61
C ASP A 204 2.02 -3.91 3.26
N LEU A 205 1.14 -3.30 2.47
CA LEU A 205 -0.05 -2.60 2.95
C LEU A 205 -1.19 -3.58 3.20
N ARG A 206 -2.08 -3.24 4.13
CA ARG A 206 -3.30 -3.99 4.37
C ARG A 206 -4.18 -4.10 3.12
N ALA A 207 -4.88 -5.23 2.98
CA ALA A 207 -5.90 -5.39 1.95
C ALA A 207 -7.15 -4.55 2.21
N GLY A 208 -7.87 -4.21 1.14
CA GLY A 208 -9.09 -3.42 1.20
C GLY A 208 -8.85 -1.92 1.20
N LEU A 209 -9.88 -1.15 1.51
CA LEU A 209 -9.80 0.30 1.62
C LEU A 209 -9.49 0.66 3.08
N SER A 210 -8.22 0.78 3.40
CA SER A 210 -7.73 1.14 4.73
C SER A 210 -7.23 2.58 4.75
N GLU A 211 -7.65 3.33 5.74
CA GLU A 211 -7.19 4.70 5.96
C GLU A 211 -5.69 4.75 6.26
N PHE A 212 -5.13 3.71 6.90
CA PHE A 212 -3.68 3.60 7.13
C PHE A 212 -2.86 3.37 5.85
N SER A 213 -3.46 2.75 4.83
CA SER A 213 -2.79 2.53 3.54
C SER A 213 -2.82 3.78 2.66
N ALA A 214 -3.79 4.64 2.88
CA ALA A 214 -4.08 5.78 2.04
C ALA A 214 -2.94 6.81 1.92
N PRO A 215 -2.19 7.18 2.96
CA PRO A 215 -1.06 8.11 2.85
C PRO A 215 0.01 7.67 1.85
N LEU A 216 0.18 6.36 1.65
CA LEU A 216 1.13 5.81 0.68
C LEU A 216 0.49 5.56 -0.69
N LEU A 217 -0.78 5.12 -0.72
CA LEU A 217 -1.48 4.87 -1.99
C LEU A 217 -1.73 6.14 -2.79
N PHE A 218 -2.04 7.26 -2.12
CA PHE A 218 -2.35 8.52 -2.79
C PHE A 218 -1.18 9.50 -2.85
N ASP A 219 0.02 9.12 -2.39
CA ASP A 219 1.23 9.90 -2.67
C ASP A 219 1.70 9.63 -4.10
N PRO A 220 1.75 10.63 -4.98
CA PRO A 220 2.13 10.45 -6.39
C PRO A 220 3.59 10.01 -6.56
N ARG A 221 4.44 10.18 -5.56
CA ARG A 221 5.87 9.85 -5.58
C ARG A 221 6.15 8.38 -5.22
N VAL A 222 5.20 7.71 -4.58
CA VAL A 222 5.29 6.28 -4.21
C VAL A 222 4.93 5.41 -5.41
N LYS A 223 5.75 4.41 -5.76
CA LYS A 223 5.36 3.38 -6.75
C LYS A 223 4.41 2.38 -6.10
N LYS A 224 3.29 2.08 -6.74
CA LYS A 224 2.26 1.18 -6.25
C LYS A 224 2.21 -0.09 -7.07
N TYR A 225 2.21 -1.24 -6.39
CA TYR A 225 1.89 -2.55 -6.95
C TYR A 225 0.55 -3.01 -6.40
N LEU A 226 -0.46 -3.10 -7.27
CA LEU A 226 -1.80 -3.56 -6.92
C LEU A 226 -1.92 -5.04 -7.27
N VAL A 227 -1.91 -5.90 -6.25
CA VAL A 227 -1.99 -7.34 -6.44
C VAL A 227 -3.44 -7.78 -6.50
N THR A 228 -3.81 -8.48 -7.56
CA THR A 228 -5.17 -9.00 -7.77
C THR A 228 -5.11 -10.43 -8.31
N SER A 229 -6.14 -11.23 -8.03
CA SER A 229 -6.31 -12.54 -8.66
C SER A 229 -7.33 -12.46 -9.79
N THR A 230 -7.45 -13.54 -10.56
CA THR A 230 -8.43 -13.66 -11.64
C THR A 230 -9.89 -13.79 -11.17
N SER A 231 -10.15 -13.81 -9.86
CA SER A 231 -11.51 -13.90 -9.33
C SER A 231 -12.30 -12.61 -9.57
N TYR A 232 -13.57 -12.74 -9.93
CA TYR A 232 -14.46 -11.61 -10.23
C TYR A 232 -14.44 -10.52 -9.15
N GLN A 233 -14.55 -10.89 -7.86
CA GLN A 233 -14.54 -9.95 -6.75
C GLN A 233 -13.21 -9.20 -6.64
N SER A 234 -12.08 -9.88 -6.90
CA SER A 234 -10.76 -9.26 -6.83
C SER A 234 -10.58 -8.25 -7.96
N VAL A 235 -10.94 -8.63 -9.18
CA VAL A 235 -10.86 -7.76 -10.38
C VAL A 235 -11.72 -6.52 -10.21
N LYS A 236 -13.02 -6.69 -9.86
CA LYS A 236 -13.93 -5.56 -9.66
C LYS A 236 -13.48 -4.62 -8.55
N GLY A 237 -13.03 -5.17 -7.43
CA GLY A 237 -12.53 -4.36 -6.33
C GLY A 237 -11.24 -3.59 -6.68
N THR A 238 -10.31 -4.23 -7.40
CA THR A 238 -9.11 -3.57 -7.91
C THR A 238 -9.46 -2.49 -8.92
N GLY A 239 -10.46 -2.72 -9.79
CA GLY A 239 -10.99 -1.70 -10.71
C GLY A 239 -11.50 -0.46 -9.98
N ILE A 240 -12.27 -0.64 -8.88
CA ILE A 240 -12.72 0.48 -8.04
C ILE A 240 -11.52 1.26 -7.48
N LEU A 241 -10.51 0.56 -6.97
CA LEU A 241 -9.30 1.21 -6.44
C LEU A 241 -8.55 1.98 -7.54
N LEU A 242 -8.38 1.40 -8.72
CA LEU A 242 -7.77 2.07 -9.88
C LEU A 242 -8.52 3.33 -10.28
N GLN A 243 -9.85 3.30 -10.32
CA GLN A 243 -10.66 4.49 -10.58
C GLN A 243 -10.45 5.58 -9.52
N GLN A 244 -10.30 5.20 -8.25
CA GLN A 244 -10.03 6.16 -7.20
C GLN A 244 -8.63 6.77 -7.33
N LEU A 245 -7.64 5.95 -7.64
CA LEU A 245 -6.27 6.42 -7.87
C LEU A 245 -6.19 7.34 -9.09
N SER A 246 -6.88 7.02 -10.20
CA SER A 246 -6.89 7.87 -11.38
C SER A 246 -7.52 9.26 -11.13
N LYS A 247 -8.49 9.34 -10.20
CA LYS A 247 -9.10 10.62 -9.79
C LYS A 247 -8.26 11.37 -8.76
N GLY A 248 -7.55 10.65 -7.91
CA GLY A 248 -6.82 11.19 -6.77
C GLY A 248 -5.35 11.51 -7.03
N LEU A 249 -4.72 10.86 -8.00
CA LEU A 249 -3.34 11.12 -8.38
C LEU A 249 -3.29 12.18 -9.49
N PRO A 250 -2.38 13.15 -9.40
CA PRO A 250 -2.18 14.09 -10.50
C PRO A 250 -1.64 13.34 -11.72
N LEU A 251 -2.29 13.53 -12.88
CA LEU A 251 -1.81 13.00 -14.16
C LEU A 251 -0.71 13.93 -14.69
N ASN A 252 0.49 13.78 -14.19
CA ASN A 252 1.67 14.47 -14.68
C ASN A 252 2.82 13.48 -14.89
N GLU A 253 3.83 13.90 -15.65
CA GLU A 253 5.00 13.07 -16.01
C GLU A 253 5.79 12.53 -14.80
N ASN A 254 5.59 13.09 -13.61
CA ASN A 254 6.30 12.70 -12.39
C ASN A 254 5.51 11.75 -11.50
N SER A 255 4.21 11.54 -11.76
CA SER A 255 3.39 10.63 -10.97
C SER A 255 3.77 9.19 -11.28
N LYS A 256 4.00 8.39 -10.22
CA LYS A 256 4.26 6.97 -10.36
C LYS A 256 2.94 6.24 -10.62
N ILE A 257 2.72 5.86 -11.87
CA ILE A 257 1.54 5.09 -12.29
C ILE A 257 1.49 3.77 -11.53
N PRO A 258 0.33 3.35 -11.00
CA PRO A 258 0.19 2.05 -10.36
C PRO A 258 0.40 0.92 -11.38
N GLU A 259 1.01 -0.16 -10.94
CA GLU A 259 1.19 -1.41 -11.70
C GLU A 259 0.35 -2.51 -11.07
N VAL A 260 -0.38 -3.25 -11.87
CA VAL A 260 -1.23 -4.35 -11.42
C VAL A 260 -0.50 -5.67 -11.63
N LEU A 261 -0.34 -6.44 -10.56
CA LEU A 261 0.16 -7.80 -10.61
C LEU A 261 -1.03 -8.76 -10.60
N LEU A 262 -1.35 -9.33 -11.74
CA LEU A 262 -2.41 -10.33 -11.90
C LEU A 262 -1.85 -11.71 -11.53
N THR A 263 -2.21 -12.19 -10.35
CA THR A 263 -1.71 -13.44 -9.78
C THR A 263 -2.68 -14.59 -10.01
N MET A 264 -2.24 -15.81 -9.71
CA MET A 264 -3.05 -17.04 -9.81
C MET A 264 -3.61 -17.29 -11.22
N VAL A 265 -2.87 -16.85 -12.24
CA VAL A 265 -3.23 -17.10 -13.64
C VAL A 265 -2.96 -18.55 -13.97
N GLN A 266 -4.01 -19.28 -14.30
CA GLN A 266 -3.89 -20.69 -14.69
C GLN A 266 -3.33 -20.82 -16.12
N ASN A 267 -2.55 -21.86 -16.36
CA ASN A 267 -2.01 -22.13 -17.69
C ASN A 267 -3.13 -22.26 -18.73
N GLY A 268 -3.07 -21.46 -19.80
CA GLY A 268 -4.06 -21.44 -20.89
C GLY A 268 -5.31 -20.60 -20.59
N MET A 269 -5.38 -19.91 -19.46
CA MET A 269 -6.46 -18.97 -19.19
C MET A 269 -6.34 -17.74 -20.09
N ASN A 270 -7.45 -17.33 -20.70
CA ASN A 270 -7.50 -16.07 -21.44
C ASN A 270 -7.81 -14.92 -20.45
N THR A 271 -6.86 -14.03 -20.26
CA THR A 271 -6.94 -12.90 -19.33
C THR A 271 -7.19 -11.56 -20.01
N ALA A 272 -7.33 -11.54 -21.34
CA ALA A 272 -7.46 -10.31 -22.13
C ALA A 272 -8.61 -9.40 -21.67
N GLU A 273 -9.78 -9.99 -21.35
CA GLU A 273 -10.93 -9.22 -20.85
C GLU A 273 -10.65 -8.61 -19.47
N ILE A 274 -9.97 -9.35 -18.57
CA ILE A 274 -9.60 -8.88 -17.24
C ILE A 274 -8.62 -7.71 -17.36
N ILE A 275 -7.60 -7.85 -18.19
CA ILE A 275 -6.58 -6.83 -18.44
C ILE A 275 -7.23 -5.57 -19.00
N SER A 276 -8.06 -5.72 -20.02
CA SER A 276 -8.79 -4.61 -20.63
C SER A 276 -9.68 -3.87 -19.62
N GLU A 277 -10.39 -4.61 -18.74
CA GLU A 277 -11.21 -4.02 -17.68
C GLU A 277 -10.37 -3.19 -16.69
N LEU A 278 -9.23 -3.73 -16.25
CA LEU A 278 -8.35 -3.05 -15.30
C LEU A 278 -7.72 -1.78 -15.89
N ILE A 279 -7.30 -1.83 -17.16
CA ILE A 279 -6.77 -0.68 -17.89
C ILE A 279 -7.84 0.40 -18.05
N ALA A 280 -9.05 0.03 -18.49
CA ALA A 280 -10.17 0.95 -18.64
C ALA A 280 -10.59 1.59 -17.31
N ALA A 281 -10.41 0.90 -16.19
CA ALA A 281 -10.69 1.44 -14.86
C ALA A 281 -9.74 2.59 -14.49
N TYR A 282 -8.48 2.53 -14.88
CA TYR A 282 -7.50 3.59 -14.62
C TYR A 282 -7.53 4.70 -15.68
N TYR A 283 -7.72 4.33 -16.94
CA TYR A 283 -7.78 5.26 -18.08
C TYR A 283 -9.18 5.28 -18.73
N PRO A 284 -10.18 5.91 -18.10
CA PRO A 284 -11.56 5.89 -18.62
C PRO A 284 -11.73 6.59 -19.97
N ASN A 285 -10.74 7.38 -20.41
CA ASN A 285 -10.74 8.10 -21.69
C ASN A 285 -9.66 7.57 -22.66
N ALA A 286 -9.00 6.45 -22.36
CA ALA A 286 -8.08 5.85 -23.30
C ALA A 286 -8.86 5.41 -24.55
N ILE A 287 -8.47 5.92 -25.72
CA ILE A 287 -9.05 5.54 -26.98
C ILE A 287 -8.69 4.09 -27.23
N GLU A 288 -9.68 3.24 -27.53
CA GLU A 288 -9.44 1.87 -28.00
C GLU A 288 -8.47 1.92 -29.20
N GLY A 289 -7.27 1.36 -29.02
CA GLY A 289 -6.27 1.25 -30.07
C GLY A 289 -4.94 1.95 -29.84
N ASP A 290 -4.70 2.55 -28.66
CA ASP A 290 -3.35 3.02 -28.29
C ASP A 290 -2.62 1.91 -27.52
N ASP A 291 -2.08 0.94 -28.29
CA ASP A 291 -1.35 -0.22 -27.74
C ASP A 291 -0.12 0.18 -26.89
N SER A 292 0.38 1.43 -27.04
CA SER A 292 1.55 1.87 -26.28
C SER A 292 1.31 2.09 -24.79
N ILE A 293 0.06 2.25 -24.38
CA ILE A 293 -0.34 2.45 -22.98
C ILE A 293 -0.73 1.11 -22.31
N MET A 294 -1.09 0.11 -23.13
CA MET A 294 -1.65 -1.16 -22.63
C MET A 294 -0.61 -2.08 -21.99
N ASP A 295 0.63 -2.09 -22.47
CA ASP A 295 1.65 -3.07 -22.04
C ASP A 295 2.31 -2.73 -20.67
N ASP A 296 2.11 -1.51 -20.15
CA ASP A 296 2.90 -1.03 -19.01
C ASP A 296 2.20 -1.15 -17.63
N ILE A 297 0.90 -1.47 -17.57
CA ILE A 297 0.16 -1.41 -16.30
C ILE A 297 -0.09 -2.78 -15.67
N VAL A 298 -0.30 -3.83 -16.46
CA VAL A 298 -0.68 -5.16 -15.94
C VAL A 298 0.40 -6.19 -16.23
N THR A 299 0.95 -6.78 -15.19
CA THR A 299 1.91 -7.90 -15.27
C THR A 299 1.24 -9.18 -14.79
N GLU A 300 1.23 -10.22 -15.62
CA GLU A 300 0.71 -11.54 -15.27
C GLU A 300 1.75 -12.36 -14.52
N LEU A 301 1.34 -12.95 -13.39
CA LEU A 301 2.14 -13.88 -12.62
C LEU A 301 1.49 -15.26 -12.68
N PRO A 302 2.06 -16.22 -13.43
CA PRO A 302 1.50 -17.53 -13.57
C PRO A 302 1.48 -18.30 -12.26
N PHE A 303 0.46 -19.11 -12.07
CA PHE A 303 0.40 -20.08 -10.99
C PHE A 303 1.23 -21.31 -11.38
N SER A 304 2.35 -21.51 -10.67
CA SER A 304 3.26 -22.66 -10.87
C SER A 304 2.95 -23.80 -9.90
#